data_4bfc732e7878668fd3dbb8d5b2563581
#
_entry.id   4bfc732e7878668fd3dbb8d5b2563581
#
_cell.length_a   1.000
_cell.length_b   1.000
_cell.length_c   1.000
_cell.angle_alpha   90.00
_cell.angle_beta   90.00
_cell.angle_gamma   90.00
#
_symmetry.space_group_name_H-M   'P 1'
#
loop_
_entity.id
_entity.type
_entity.pdbx_description
1 polymer ?
#
loop_
_entity_poly.entity_id
_entity_poly.type
_entity_poly.pdbx_seq_one_letter_code
_entity_poly.pdbx_strand_id
1 'polypeptide(L)'
;GIKLAPYQEVTLKGFFNRNFNMCVWGRGCGKTFIASIYCFLQCIFEPNTKILIAGPTFRTARFIFQNLENIVETKGAELLAQAFGAKSKRNDQFEWRINGGSVTAIPLSGEKIRGFRANILVLDEYLLLPEETIKTVLMPFLVAPQDMAERIKIREIEDSLIKAGKMGEKDRMVFENKSKMIALSSASYSFENLYKTYKEWMGNIYSDDILDSKYFISQMGYDSIPKDMIDETIIEEAQAGGASSSSFQREYCAQFTDGSDSYFSAKKMYECTVPDGESPHSRIAGSPDKEYILAIDPSFSNSPSSDYFAMSILELDETSYTLVHSYAVAGGNLKDHIKYLFYVYKNFNIKLIIIDNAGYQFIDGANESELFREAKLKIKFFDFNTEKEGVEYEKELRSVKRQYSPKDNVVCFRQIFSSDFLRNANEYLQSCIDHKKIFFASRTSAYGSFFSRATSLKIPVNLTPFNDIGELIETQDDLIYQTKKQCALIEVKSTAKGTQTFDLPQHLRRSNSASRARRDNYTTLMLGNWAVKAYNDLRNVKVEEANFTFVPRMIN
;
A
#
# COMPACT_ATOMS: atom_id res chain seq x y z
N GLY A 1 -10.15 -29.05 -19.80
CA GLY A 1 -10.97 -27.89 -19.47
C GLY A 1 -10.70 -27.39 -18.06
N ILE A 2 -11.19 -26.22 -17.72
CA ILE A 2 -11.06 -25.64 -16.38
C ILE A 2 -11.91 -26.44 -15.40
N LYS A 3 -11.30 -26.93 -14.31
CA LYS A 3 -11.97 -27.61 -13.21
C LYS A 3 -11.93 -26.72 -11.98
N LEU A 4 -13.09 -26.46 -11.38
CA LEU A 4 -13.20 -25.68 -10.15
C LEU A 4 -13.18 -26.60 -8.92
N ALA A 5 -12.61 -26.13 -7.83
CA ALA A 5 -12.75 -26.76 -6.54
C ALA A 5 -14.19 -26.54 -5.99
N PRO A 6 -14.70 -27.44 -5.13
CA PRO A 6 -16.08 -27.34 -4.61
C PRO A 6 -16.41 -25.98 -3.99
N TYR A 7 -15.49 -25.39 -3.21
CA TYR A 7 -15.68 -24.08 -2.59
C TYR A 7 -15.74 -22.95 -3.62
N GLN A 8 -15.00 -23.07 -4.74
CA GLN A 8 -15.05 -22.11 -5.86
C GLN A 8 -16.39 -22.17 -6.58
N GLU A 9 -16.95 -23.37 -6.79
CA GLU A 9 -18.27 -23.53 -7.39
C GLU A 9 -19.37 -22.90 -6.54
N VAL A 10 -19.36 -23.13 -5.23
CA VAL A 10 -20.32 -22.52 -4.27
C VAL A 10 -20.20 -20.98 -4.31
N THR A 11 -18.97 -20.48 -4.29
CA THR A 11 -18.71 -19.04 -4.33
C THR A 11 -19.16 -18.41 -5.64
N LEU A 12 -18.92 -19.07 -6.77
CA LEU A 12 -19.38 -18.63 -8.07
C LEU A 12 -20.92 -18.53 -8.12
N LYS A 13 -21.64 -19.51 -7.56
CA LYS A 13 -23.10 -19.45 -7.39
C LYS A 13 -23.52 -18.26 -6.52
N GLY A 14 -22.79 -17.96 -5.44
CA GLY A 14 -23.00 -16.77 -4.62
C GLY A 14 -22.93 -15.48 -5.44
N PHE A 15 -21.89 -15.34 -6.27
CA PHE A 15 -21.69 -14.17 -7.14
C PHE A 15 -22.85 -13.96 -8.12
N PHE A 16 -23.43 -15.05 -8.65
CA PHE A 16 -24.60 -14.94 -9.53
C PHE A 16 -25.89 -14.58 -8.78
N ASN A 17 -26.08 -15.09 -7.57
CA ASN A 17 -27.36 -15.03 -6.86
C ASN A 17 -27.48 -13.87 -5.87
N ARG A 18 -26.37 -13.21 -5.48
CA ARG A 18 -26.38 -12.18 -4.42
C ARG A 18 -25.82 -10.86 -4.94
N ASN A 19 -26.28 -9.76 -4.32
CA ASN A 19 -25.85 -8.41 -4.71
C ASN A 19 -24.53 -8.01 -4.10
N PHE A 20 -24.27 -8.39 -2.84
CA PHE A 20 -23.08 -8.05 -2.09
C PHE A 20 -22.32 -9.33 -1.69
N ASN A 21 -21.16 -9.53 -2.29
CA ASN A 21 -20.38 -10.73 -2.13
C ASN A 21 -19.00 -10.40 -1.55
N MET A 22 -18.58 -11.14 -0.51
CA MET A 22 -17.27 -10.98 0.11
C MET A 22 -16.55 -12.31 0.16
N CYS A 23 -15.32 -12.35 -0.36
CA CYS A 23 -14.41 -13.48 -0.25
C CYS A 23 -13.25 -13.11 0.66
N VAL A 24 -13.19 -13.73 1.83
CA VAL A 24 -12.04 -13.66 2.74
C VAL A 24 -11.31 -14.98 2.64
N TRP A 25 -10.37 -15.06 1.71
CA TRP A 25 -9.67 -16.31 1.40
C TRP A 25 -8.18 -16.23 1.66
N GLY A 26 -7.60 -17.32 2.14
CA GLY A 26 -6.17 -17.45 2.30
C GLY A 26 -5.40 -17.30 0.97
N ARG A 27 -4.09 -17.18 1.04
CA ARG A 27 -3.22 -17.17 -0.14
C ARG A 27 -3.32 -18.49 -0.88
N GLY A 28 -3.28 -18.44 -2.19
CA GLY A 28 -3.36 -19.62 -3.05
C GLY A 28 -4.77 -20.15 -3.29
N CYS A 29 -5.81 -19.70 -2.57
CA CYS A 29 -7.19 -20.16 -2.76
C CYS A 29 -7.84 -19.73 -4.08
N GLY A 30 -7.21 -18.86 -4.89
CA GLY A 30 -7.68 -18.51 -6.22
C GLY A 30 -8.76 -17.43 -6.27
N LYS A 31 -8.73 -16.43 -5.37
CA LYS A 31 -9.67 -15.30 -5.33
C LYS A 31 -9.81 -14.60 -6.68
N THR A 32 -8.70 -14.10 -7.20
CA THR A 32 -8.66 -13.36 -8.46
C THR A 32 -9.02 -14.25 -9.65
N PHE A 33 -8.68 -15.55 -9.61
CA PHE A 33 -9.03 -16.52 -10.63
C PHE A 33 -10.55 -16.72 -10.72
N ILE A 34 -11.25 -16.98 -9.61
CA ILE A 34 -12.70 -17.19 -9.62
C ILE A 34 -13.47 -15.93 -10.02
N ALA A 35 -12.97 -14.75 -9.61
CA ALA A 35 -13.52 -13.48 -10.06
C ALA A 35 -13.36 -13.28 -11.58
N SER A 36 -12.24 -13.72 -12.17
CA SER A 36 -12.02 -13.65 -13.63
C SER A 36 -13.01 -14.54 -14.37
N ILE A 37 -13.23 -15.77 -13.88
CA ILE A 37 -14.24 -16.69 -14.44
C ILE A 37 -15.63 -16.07 -14.34
N TYR A 38 -15.97 -15.50 -13.19
CA TYR A 38 -17.25 -14.81 -13.01
C TYR A 38 -17.43 -13.65 -14.01
N CYS A 39 -16.43 -12.79 -14.15
CA CYS A 39 -16.49 -11.67 -15.10
C CYS A 39 -16.73 -12.15 -16.53
N PHE A 40 -16.07 -13.23 -16.94
CA PHE A 40 -16.27 -13.83 -18.25
C PHE A 40 -17.68 -14.38 -18.43
N LEU A 41 -18.12 -15.26 -17.52
CA LEU A 41 -19.43 -15.90 -17.60
C LEU A 41 -20.58 -14.90 -17.51
N GLN A 42 -20.44 -13.88 -16.68
CA GLN A 42 -21.45 -12.83 -16.56
C GLN A 42 -21.65 -12.05 -17.87
N CYS A 43 -20.58 -11.74 -18.59
CA CYS A 43 -20.67 -11.12 -19.91
C CYS A 43 -21.28 -12.06 -20.96
N ILE A 44 -21.09 -13.38 -20.84
CA ILE A 44 -21.69 -14.37 -21.73
C ILE A 44 -23.20 -14.49 -21.47
N PHE A 45 -23.60 -14.59 -20.19
CA PHE A 45 -25.00 -14.82 -19.83
C PHE A 45 -25.85 -13.54 -19.91
N GLU A 46 -25.27 -12.39 -19.63
CA GLU A 46 -25.92 -11.09 -19.71
C GLU A 46 -25.14 -10.14 -20.63
N PRO A 47 -25.44 -10.13 -21.94
CA PRO A 47 -24.81 -9.22 -22.89
C PRO A 47 -24.93 -7.75 -22.47
N ASN A 48 -23.95 -6.94 -22.85
CA ASN A 48 -23.85 -5.51 -22.51
C ASN A 48 -23.59 -5.21 -21.01
N THR A 49 -23.32 -6.19 -20.20
CA THR A 49 -22.92 -5.98 -18.79
C THR A 49 -21.60 -5.21 -18.72
N LYS A 50 -21.55 -4.18 -17.87
CA LYS A 50 -20.35 -3.38 -17.59
C LYS A 50 -19.80 -3.77 -16.23
N ILE A 51 -18.62 -4.39 -16.23
CA ILE A 51 -17.91 -4.81 -15.02
C ILE A 51 -16.74 -3.87 -14.82
N LEU A 52 -16.66 -3.26 -13.65
CA LEU A 52 -15.56 -2.41 -13.26
C LEU A 52 -14.72 -3.12 -12.19
N ILE A 53 -13.40 -3.09 -12.37
CA ILE A 53 -12.45 -3.67 -11.44
C ILE A 53 -11.62 -2.54 -10.84
N ALA A 54 -11.56 -2.49 -9.51
CA ALA A 54 -10.70 -1.58 -8.77
C ALA A 54 -9.85 -2.36 -7.77
N GLY A 55 -8.60 -1.98 -7.63
CA GLY A 55 -7.65 -2.50 -6.66
C GLY A 55 -6.82 -1.38 -6.06
N PRO A 56 -5.99 -1.64 -5.04
CA PRO A 56 -5.15 -0.63 -4.39
C PRO A 56 -4.18 0.05 -5.35
N THR A 57 -3.78 -0.67 -6.39
CA THR A 57 -3.02 -0.11 -7.52
C THR A 57 -3.63 -0.56 -8.83
N PHE A 58 -3.43 0.23 -9.88
CA PHE A 58 -3.87 -0.15 -11.22
C PHE A 58 -3.21 -1.46 -11.69
N ARG A 59 -2.00 -1.74 -11.22
CA ARG A 59 -1.29 -2.99 -11.50
C ARG A 59 -2.02 -4.20 -10.92
N THR A 60 -2.52 -4.15 -9.68
CA THR A 60 -3.28 -5.24 -9.05
C THR A 60 -4.60 -5.48 -9.74
N ALA A 61 -5.33 -4.42 -10.08
CA ALA A 61 -6.58 -4.53 -10.84
C ALA A 61 -6.40 -5.24 -12.21
N ARG A 62 -5.20 -5.20 -12.80
CA ARG A 62 -4.89 -5.88 -14.07
C ARG A 62 -4.69 -7.38 -13.98
N PHE A 63 -4.47 -7.97 -12.79
CA PHE A 63 -4.28 -9.43 -12.68
C PHE A 63 -5.49 -10.24 -13.15
N ILE A 64 -6.69 -9.69 -13.04
CA ILE A 64 -7.90 -10.32 -13.60
C ILE A 64 -7.78 -10.50 -15.12
N PHE A 65 -7.16 -9.52 -15.81
CA PHE A 65 -6.95 -9.62 -17.26
C PHE A 65 -5.96 -10.71 -17.66
N GLN A 66 -4.92 -10.95 -16.87
CA GLN A 66 -4.00 -12.07 -17.11
C GLN A 66 -4.72 -13.40 -17.00
N ASN A 67 -5.61 -13.56 -16.02
CA ASN A 67 -6.44 -14.76 -15.92
C ASN A 67 -7.42 -14.91 -17.09
N LEU A 68 -8.01 -13.81 -17.57
CA LEU A 68 -8.85 -13.83 -18.76
C LEU A 68 -8.05 -14.24 -20.02
N GLU A 69 -6.81 -13.77 -20.17
CA GLU A 69 -5.90 -14.18 -21.22
C GLU A 69 -5.62 -15.69 -21.14
N ASN A 70 -5.30 -16.20 -19.96
CA ASN A 70 -5.07 -17.63 -19.75
C ASN A 70 -6.30 -18.50 -20.07
N ILE A 71 -7.52 -18.00 -19.78
CA ILE A 71 -8.77 -18.69 -20.15
C ILE A 71 -8.89 -18.83 -21.66
N VAL A 72 -8.60 -17.76 -22.42
CA VAL A 72 -8.67 -17.76 -23.89
C VAL A 72 -7.63 -18.70 -24.50
N GLU A 73 -6.43 -18.75 -23.91
CA GLU A 73 -5.31 -19.58 -24.41
C GLU A 73 -5.42 -21.06 -23.99
N THR A 74 -6.37 -21.40 -23.12
CA THR A 74 -6.56 -22.79 -22.67
C THR A 74 -7.01 -23.67 -23.84
N LYS A 75 -6.32 -24.80 -24.06
CA LYS A 75 -6.68 -25.76 -25.08
C LYS A 75 -8.13 -26.24 -24.94
N GLY A 76 -8.92 -26.13 -25.97
CA GLY A 76 -10.35 -26.45 -26.01
C GLY A 76 -11.24 -25.24 -25.68
N ALA A 77 -10.66 -24.04 -25.58
CA ALA A 77 -11.39 -22.79 -25.36
C ALA A 77 -11.66 -21.98 -26.64
N GLU A 78 -11.51 -22.61 -27.83
CA GLU A 78 -11.60 -21.95 -29.14
C GLU A 78 -12.97 -21.29 -29.36
N LEU A 79 -14.06 -21.91 -28.88
CA LEU A 79 -15.40 -21.32 -28.93
C LEU A 79 -15.54 -20.13 -27.97
N LEU A 80 -14.95 -20.21 -26.79
CA LEU A 80 -14.96 -19.12 -25.82
C LEU A 80 -14.16 -17.92 -26.34
N ALA A 81 -13.07 -18.17 -27.05
CA ALA A 81 -12.25 -17.12 -27.66
C ALA A 81 -13.04 -16.24 -28.63
N GLN A 82 -14.06 -16.79 -29.30
CA GLN A 82 -14.93 -16.04 -30.22
C GLN A 82 -15.78 -14.98 -29.52
N ALA A 83 -16.05 -15.14 -28.21
CA ALA A 83 -16.80 -14.15 -27.43
C ALA A 83 -15.96 -12.89 -27.07
N PHE A 84 -14.64 -12.99 -27.18
CA PHE A 84 -13.75 -11.89 -26.89
C PHE A 84 -13.61 -10.95 -28.08
N GLY A 85 -13.95 -9.69 -27.88
CA GLY A 85 -13.84 -8.62 -28.86
C GLY A 85 -12.60 -7.74 -28.64
N ALA A 86 -12.73 -6.45 -28.92
CA ALA A 86 -11.65 -5.48 -28.86
C ALA A 86 -11.06 -5.36 -27.44
N LYS A 87 -9.73 -5.29 -27.37
CA LYS A 87 -8.94 -5.09 -26.17
C LYS A 87 -8.22 -3.75 -26.26
N SER A 88 -8.42 -2.88 -25.28
CA SER A 88 -7.75 -1.58 -25.17
C SER A 88 -6.88 -1.55 -23.93
N LYS A 89 -5.61 -1.21 -24.12
CA LYS A 89 -4.61 -1.06 -23.05
C LYS A 89 -4.11 0.38 -23.07
N ARG A 90 -4.65 1.21 -22.15
CA ARG A 90 -4.19 2.60 -21.94
C ARG A 90 -3.50 2.70 -20.58
N ASN A 91 -2.78 3.77 -20.33
CA ASN A 91 -2.10 3.99 -19.06
C ASN A 91 -3.07 4.19 -17.89
N ASP A 92 -4.27 4.69 -18.19
CA ASP A 92 -5.32 5.03 -17.23
C ASP A 92 -6.54 4.09 -17.25
N GLN A 93 -6.57 3.10 -18.15
CA GLN A 93 -7.71 2.21 -18.31
C GLN A 93 -7.31 0.95 -19.09
N PHE A 94 -7.68 -0.21 -18.56
CA PHE A 94 -7.65 -1.47 -19.29
C PHE A 94 -9.07 -1.94 -19.52
N GLU A 95 -9.45 -2.16 -20.76
CA GLU A 95 -10.79 -2.62 -21.14
C GLU A 95 -10.69 -3.82 -22.06
N TRP A 96 -11.50 -4.82 -21.80
CA TRP A 96 -11.72 -5.93 -22.73
C TRP A 96 -13.22 -6.13 -22.94
N ARG A 97 -13.63 -6.10 -24.18
CA ARG A 97 -15.03 -6.36 -24.57
C ARG A 97 -15.27 -7.85 -24.72
N ILE A 98 -16.35 -8.33 -24.14
CA ILE A 98 -16.75 -9.73 -24.14
C ILE A 98 -18.25 -9.77 -24.41
N ASN A 99 -18.65 -10.38 -25.53
CA ASN A 99 -20.05 -10.59 -25.91
C ASN A 99 -20.92 -9.31 -25.79
N GLY A 100 -20.41 -8.17 -26.26
CA GLY A 100 -21.09 -6.87 -26.15
C GLY A 100 -20.95 -6.17 -24.78
N GLY A 101 -20.60 -6.90 -23.72
CA GLY A 101 -20.25 -6.33 -22.41
C GLY A 101 -18.80 -5.85 -22.36
N SER A 102 -18.38 -5.33 -21.23
CA SER A 102 -17.01 -4.90 -20.99
C SER A 102 -16.54 -5.22 -19.58
N VAL A 103 -15.27 -5.63 -19.48
CA VAL A 103 -14.53 -5.73 -18.24
C VAL A 103 -13.48 -4.64 -18.26
N THR A 104 -13.50 -3.74 -17.27
CA THR A 104 -12.66 -2.55 -17.26
C THR A 104 -11.94 -2.42 -15.93
N ALA A 105 -10.61 -2.40 -15.94
CA ALA A 105 -9.82 -2.03 -14.76
C ALA A 105 -9.52 -0.54 -14.78
N ILE A 106 -9.65 0.08 -13.62
CA ILE A 106 -9.41 1.50 -13.40
C ILE A 106 -8.43 1.72 -12.24
N PRO A 107 -7.60 2.77 -12.30
CA PRO A 107 -6.86 3.24 -11.15
C PRO A 107 -7.82 3.87 -10.14
N LEU A 108 -7.52 3.80 -8.85
CA LEU A 108 -8.30 4.50 -7.81
C LEU A 108 -8.05 6.00 -7.80
N SER A 109 -6.96 6.43 -8.40
CA SER A 109 -6.49 7.80 -8.41
C SER A 109 -6.91 8.51 -9.70
N GLY A 110 -7.55 9.67 -9.58
CA GLY A 110 -7.85 10.58 -10.68
C GLY A 110 -9.30 11.11 -10.71
N GLU A 111 -9.45 12.36 -11.16
CA GLU A 111 -10.78 12.99 -11.35
C GLU A 111 -11.66 12.26 -12.36
N LYS A 112 -11.04 11.56 -13.31
CA LYS A 112 -11.75 10.81 -14.36
C LYS A 112 -12.56 9.64 -13.85
N ILE A 113 -12.30 9.15 -12.63
CA ILE A 113 -13.02 8.01 -12.04
C ILE A 113 -14.50 8.31 -11.84
N ARG A 114 -14.85 9.51 -11.42
CA ARG A 114 -16.26 9.88 -11.10
C ARG A 114 -17.23 9.78 -12.26
N GLY A 115 -16.78 9.60 -13.48
CA GLY A 115 -17.61 9.47 -14.68
C GLY A 115 -18.04 8.04 -15.04
N PHE A 116 -17.47 7.02 -14.40
CA PHE A 116 -17.78 5.62 -14.74
C PHE A 116 -19.18 5.21 -14.28
N ARG A 117 -19.74 4.22 -14.98
CA ARG A 117 -20.98 3.53 -14.61
C ARG A 117 -20.72 2.04 -14.79
N ALA A 118 -21.14 1.25 -13.83
CA ALA A 118 -20.98 -0.19 -13.84
C ALA A 118 -22.25 -0.88 -13.34
N ASN A 119 -22.48 -2.09 -13.81
CA ASN A 119 -23.48 -2.99 -13.25
C ASN A 119 -22.86 -3.84 -12.14
N ILE A 120 -21.59 -4.12 -12.27
CA ILE A 120 -20.84 -4.97 -11.34
C ILE A 120 -19.54 -4.28 -11.01
N LEU A 121 -19.24 -4.22 -9.71
CA LEU A 121 -18.01 -3.69 -9.14
C LEU A 121 -17.23 -4.83 -8.49
N VAL A 122 -16.03 -5.10 -8.96
CA VAL A 122 -15.08 -6.05 -8.37
C VAL A 122 -13.98 -5.27 -7.67
N LEU A 123 -13.88 -5.45 -6.36
CA LEU A 123 -12.88 -4.81 -5.51
C LEU A 123 -11.83 -5.85 -5.12
N ASP A 124 -10.69 -5.83 -5.80
CA ASP A 124 -9.58 -6.74 -5.49
C ASP A 124 -8.70 -6.13 -4.39
N GLU A 125 -8.21 -6.97 -3.49
CA GLU A 125 -7.51 -6.56 -2.26
C GLU A 125 -8.29 -5.50 -1.46
N TYR A 126 -9.57 -5.79 -1.18
CA TYR A 126 -10.52 -4.88 -0.51
C TYR A 126 -9.96 -4.27 0.79
N LEU A 127 -9.17 -5.05 1.55
CA LEU A 127 -8.50 -4.57 2.76
C LEU A 127 -7.70 -3.28 2.53
N LEU A 128 -7.08 -3.14 1.36
CA LEU A 128 -6.20 -2.03 1.02
C LEU A 128 -6.94 -0.82 0.45
N LEU A 129 -8.25 -0.94 0.19
CA LEU A 129 -9.06 0.14 -0.38
C LEU A 129 -9.56 1.09 0.72
N PRO A 130 -9.44 2.41 0.54
CA PRO A 130 -9.98 3.38 1.49
C PRO A 130 -11.50 3.24 1.60
N GLU A 131 -12.02 3.18 2.82
CA GLU A 131 -13.46 3.05 3.09
C GLU A 131 -14.25 4.19 2.44
N GLU A 132 -13.76 5.41 2.57
CA GLU A 132 -14.38 6.60 1.98
C GLU A 132 -14.46 6.49 0.45
N THR A 133 -13.38 6.07 -0.22
CA THR A 133 -13.37 5.87 -1.67
C THR A 133 -14.39 4.82 -2.11
N ILE A 134 -14.52 3.72 -1.37
CA ILE A 134 -15.53 2.70 -1.66
C ILE A 134 -16.92 3.31 -1.57
N LYS A 135 -17.24 4.00 -0.48
CA LYS A 135 -18.59 4.52 -0.20
C LYS A 135 -18.96 5.72 -1.08
N THR A 136 -18.03 6.66 -1.29
CA THR A 136 -18.35 7.94 -1.95
C THR A 136 -18.06 7.97 -3.44
N VAL A 137 -17.19 7.10 -3.93
CA VAL A 137 -16.78 7.09 -5.34
C VAL A 137 -17.23 5.81 -6.06
N LEU A 138 -16.88 4.63 -5.52
CA LEU A 138 -17.08 3.36 -6.23
C LEU A 138 -18.52 2.86 -6.15
N MET A 139 -19.14 2.88 -4.98
CA MET A 139 -20.55 2.46 -4.81
C MET A 139 -21.54 3.28 -5.66
N PRO A 140 -21.38 4.59 -5.83
CA PRO A 140 -22.23 5.38 -6.74
C PRO A 140 -22.22 4.92 -8.20
N PHE A 141 -21.19 4.19 -8.66
CA PHE A 141 -21.19 3.65 -10.03
C PHE A 141 -22.29 2.62 -10.28
N LEU A 142 -22.76 1.96 -9.22
CA LEU A 142 -23.81 0.94 -9.25
C LEU A 142 -25.24 1.49 -9.20
N VAL A 143 -25.43 2.79 -8.99
CA VAL A 143 -26.77 3.39 -8.77
C VAL A 143 -27.63 3.36 -10.03
N ALA A 144 -27.03 3.54 -11.21
CA ALA A 144 -27.79 3.59 -12.46
C ALA A 144 -28.08 2.18 -12.99
N PRO A 145 -29.35 1.78 -13.14
CA PRO A 145 -29.70 0.47 -13.72
C PRO A 145 -29.22 0.36 -15.17
N GLN A 146 -28.89 -0.86 -15.59
CA GLN A 146 -28.43 -1.17 -16.95
C GLN A 146 -29.53 -0.94 -17.99
N ASP A 147 -30.75 -1.27 -17.65
CA ASP A 147 -31.95 -1.37 -18.48
C ASP A 147 -32.86 -0.14 -18.36
N MET A 148 -32.28 1.04 -18.06
CA MET A 148 -33.04 2.25 -17.81
C MET A 148 -34.02 2.59 -18.97
N ALA A 149 -33.55 2.48 -20.22
CA ALA A 149 -34.41 2.76 -21.39
C ALA A 149 -35.56 1.76 -21.54
N GLU A 150 -35.36 0.50 -21.17
CA GLU A 150 -36.38 -0.53 -21.17
C GLU A 150 -37.38 -0.30 -20.03
N ARG A 151 -36.90 0.01 -18.84
CA ARG A 151 -37.73 0.36 -17.67
C ARG A 151 -38.65 1.55 -17.96
N ILE A 152 -38.13 2.58 -18.63
CA ILE A 152 -38.94 3.74 -19.03
C ILE A 152 -40.05 3.30 -19.98
N LYS A 153 -39.75 2.51 -21.02
CA LYS A 153 -40.78 1.99 -21.95
C LYS A 153 -41.82 1.14 -21.25
N ILE A 154 -41.41 0.26 -20.34
CA ILE A 154 -42.34 -0.56 -19.55
C ILE A 154 -43.26 0.36 -18.71
N ARG A 155 -42.72 1.37 -18.05
CA ARG A 155 -43.52 2.34 -17.27
C ARG A 155 -44.50 3.11 -18.14
N GLU A 156 -44.12 3.54 -19.33
CA GLU A 156 -44.99 4.21 -20.27
C GLU A 156 -46.16 3.31 -20.70
N ILE A 157 -45.90 2.01 -20.93
CA ILE A 157 -46.94 1.03 -21.25
C ILE A 157 -47.87 0.80 -20.05
N GLU A 158 -47.31 0.60 -18.85
CA GLU A 158 -48.07 0.44 -17.62
C GLU A 158 -48.97 1.65 -17.36
N ASP A 159 -48.43 2.87 -17.48
CA ASP A 159 -49.21 4.10 -17.33
C ASP A 159 -50.36 4.18 -18.30
N SER A 160 -50.19 3.74 -19.53
CA SER A 160 -51.26 3.69 -20.53
C SER A 160 -52.33 2.66 -20.20
N LEU A 161 -51.92 1.49 -19.66
CA LEU A 161 -52.85 0.43 -19.24
C LEU A 161 -53.66 0.84 -17.99
N ILE A 162 -53.03 1.52 -17.04
CA ILE A 162 -53.70 2.03 -15.84
C ILE A 162 -54.71 3.12 -16.22
N LYS A 163 -54.33 4.06 -17.08
CA LYS A 163 -55.27 5.07 -17.61
C LYS A 163 -56.45 4.46 -18.34
N ALA A 164 -56.25 3.33 -19.00
CA ALA A 164 -57.30 2.60 -19.68
C ALA A 164 -58.13 1.70 -18.73
N GLY A 165 -57.85 1.68 -17.43
CA GLY A 165 -58.52 0.82 -16.44
C GLY A 165 -58.26 -0.67 -16.59
N LYS A 166 -57.21 -1.05 -17.34
CA LYS A 166 -56.84 -2.46 -17.63
C LYS A 166 -55.82 -3.02 -16.67
N MET A 167 -55.20 -2.19 -15.81
CA MET A 167 -54.17 -2.56 -14.86
C MET A 167 -54.30 -1.69 -13.61
N GLY A 168 -54.05 -2.25 -12.42
CA GLY A 168 -54.00 -1.49 -11.18
C GLY A 168 -52.60 -1.00 -10.87
N GLU A 169 -52.45 0.06 -10.06
CA GLU A 169 -51.14 0.55 -9.58
C GLU A 169 -50.34 -0.54 -8.86
N LYS A 170 -51.01 -1.49 -8.18
CA LYS A 170 -50.37 -2.59 -7.45
C LYS A 170 -49.80 -3.68 -8.35
N ASP A 171 -50.26 -3.71 -9.61
CA ASP A 171 -49.84 -4.73 -10.58
C ASP A 171 -48.63 -4.29 -11.39
N ARG A 172 -48.05 -3.11 -11.10
CA ARG A 172 -46.83 -2.63 -11.74
C ARG A 172 -45.69 -3.62 -11.55
N MET A 173 -44.91 -3.82 -12.60
CA MET A 173 -43.73 -4.67 -12.57
C MET A 173 -42.72 -4.16 -11.54
N VAL A 174 -42.27 -5.01 -10.64
CA VAL A 174 -41.18 -4.73 -9.73
C VAL A 174 -39.86 -5.03 -10.44
N PHE A 175 -39.06 -4.00 -10.66
CA PHE A 175 -37.75 -4.19 -11.28
C PHE A 175 -36.74 -4.68 -10.27
N GLU A 176 -36.11 -5.79 -10.56
CA GLU A 176 -35.01 -6.29 -9.76
C GLU A 176 -33.75 -5.41 -9.92
N ASN A 177 -33.04 -5.22 -8.83
CA ASN A 177 -31.73 -4.57 -8.87
C ASN A 177 -30.65 -5.60 -9.18
N LYS A 178 -30.10 -5.54 -10.39
CA LYS A 178 -29.02 -6.42 -10.86
C LYS A 178 -27.62 -5.95 -10.52
N SER A 179 -27.49 -4.77 -9.89
CA SER A 179 -26.18 -4.24 -9.51
C SER A 179 -25.53 -5.10 -8.42
N LYS A 180 -24.22 -5.37 -8.57
CA LYS A 180 -23.49 -6.25 -7.67
C LYS A 180 -22.14 -5.66 -7.26
N MET A 181 -21.73 -5.97 -6.04
CA MET A 181 -20.38 -5.73 -5.54
C MET A 181 -19.75 -7.05 -5.12
N ILE A 182 -18.50 -7.26 -5.53
CA ILE A 182 -17.70 -8.43 -5.17
C ILE A 182 -16.42 -7.90 -4.52
N ALA A 183 -16.25 -8.15 -3.23
CA ALA A 183 -15.07 -7.80 -2.46
C ALA A 183 -14.17 -9.03 -2.29
N LEU A 184 -12.93 -8.96 -2.73
CA LEU A 184 -11.93 -10.01 -2.63
C LEU A 184 -10.82 -9.56 -1.69
N SER A 185 -10.49 -10.33 -0.66
CA SER A 185 -9.44 -9.98 0.30
C SER A 185 -8.85 -11.21 1.00
N SER A 186 -7.65 -11.07 1.55
CA SER A 186 -7.19 -11.89 2.67
C SER A 186 -7.83 -11.39 3.95
N ALA A 187 -7.75 -12.18 5.06
CA ALA A 187 -8.19 -11.69 6.35
C ALA A 187 -7.28 -10.55 6.86
N SER A 188 -7.85 -9.72 7.73
CA SER A 188 -7.21 -8.53 8.28
C SER A 188 -7.08 -8.61 9.80
N TYR A 189 -6.59 -7.54 10.40
CA TYR A 189 -6.77 -7.33 11.82
C TYR A 189 -8.22 -6.98 12.14
N SER A 190 -8.69 -7.35 13.33
CA SER A 190 -10.08 -7.16 13.79
C SER A 190 -10.47 -5.68 14.00
N PHE A 191 -9.51 -4.76 14.01
CA PHE A 191 -9.75 -3.31 14.10
C PHE A 191 -9.81 -2.62 12.74
N GLU A 192 -9.50 -3.32 11.63
CA GLU A 192 -9.51 -2.75 10.27
C GLU A 192 -10.91 -2.77 9.64
N ASN A 193 -11.08 -1.95 8.59
CA ASN A 193 -12.38 -1.75 7.93
C ASN A 193 -12.97 -3.04 7.36
N LEU A 194 -12.15 -3.93 6.80
CA LEU A 194 -12.62 -5.21 6.26
C LEU A 194 -13.38 -6.02 7.32
N TYR A 195 -12.85 -6.12 8.55
CA TYR A 195 -13.53 -6.86 9.62
C TYR A 195 -14.83 -6.18 10.07
N LYS A 196 -14.85 -4.85 10.11
CA LYS A 196 -16.10 -4.10 10.43
C LYS A 196 -17.17 -4.40 9.38
N THR A 197 -16.83 -4.30 8.10
CA THR A 197 -17.76 -4.63 6.99
C THR A 197 -18.18 -6.11 7.03
N TYR A 198 -17.25 -7.02 7.31
CA TYR A 198 -17.55 -8.45 7.48
C TYR A 198 -18.59 -8.68 8.60
N LYS A 199 -18.40 -8.06 9.76
CA LYS A 199 -19.35 -8.18 10.88
C LYS A 199 -20.71 -7.57 10.57
N GLU A 200 -20.75 -6.45 9.89
CA GLU A 200 -21.98 -5.82 9.45
C GLU A 200 -22.76 -6.74 8.48
N TRP A 201 -22.09 -7.28 7.47
CA TRP A 201 -22.72 -8.19 6.52
C TRP A 201 -23.16 -9.52 7.15
N MET A 202 -22.37 -10.07 8.07
CA MET A 202 -22.78 -11.23 8.86
C MET A 202 -24.05 -10.93 9.67
N GLY A 203 -24.11 -9.77 10.31
CA GLY A 203 -25.30 -9.33 11.03
C GLY A 203 -26.52 -9.25 10.12
N ASN A 204 -26.39 -8.70 8.92
CA ASN A 204 -27.45 -8.61 7.93
C ASN A 204 -27.90 -10.02 7.45
N ILE A 205 -26.96 -10.94 7.21
CA ILE A 205 -27.27 -12.33 6.82
C ILE A 205 -28.09 -13.04 7.91
N TYR A 206 -27.77 -12.81 9.19
CA TYR A 206 -28.48 -13.43 10.30
C TYR A 206 -29.82 -12.77 10.66
N SER A 207 -30.00 -11.47 10.31
CA SER A 207 -31.24 -10.75 10.58
C SER A 207 -32.29 -10.93 9.49
N ASP A 208 -31.87 -11.19 8.25
CA ASP A 208 -32.74 -11.43 7.11
C ASP A 208 -33.14 -12.91 7.05
N ASP A 209 -34.23 -13.22 6.32
CA ASP A 209 -34.43 -14.59 5.87
C ASP A 209 -33.21 -14.99 5.00
N ILE A 210 -32.50 -16.04 5.39
CA ILE A 210 -31.26 -16.49 4.72
C ILE A 210 -31.47 -16.69 3.23
N LEU A 211 -32.68 -17.08 2.82
CA LEU A 211 -33.03 -17.30 1.42
C LEU A 211 -33.13 -15.99 0.63
N ASP A 212 -33.54 -14.91 1.27
CA ASP A 212 -33.77 -13.59 0.64
C ASP A 212 -32.63 -12.60 0.89
N SER A 213 -31.59 -12.99 1.66
CA SER A 213 -30.46 -12.12 1.95
C SER A 213 -29.75 -11.64 0.68
N LYS A 214 -29.47 -10.35 0.61
CA LYS A 214 -28.68 -9.73 -0.48
C LYS A 214 -27.19 -9.97 -0.34
N TYR A 215 -26.74 -10.53 0.78
CA TYR A 215 -25.35 -10.68 1.16
C TYR A 215 -24.89 -12.14 1.07
N PHE A 216 -23.63 -12.32 0.68
CA PHE A 216 -22.94 -13.60 0.68
C PHE A 216 -21.51 -13.41 1.18
N ILE A 217 -21.07 -14.23 2.10
CA ILE A 217 -19.70 -14.26 2.61
C ILE A 217 -19.13 -15.66 2.44
N SER A 218 -17.96 -15.74 1.81
CA SER A 218 -17.15 -16.95 1.70
C SER A 218 -15.82 -16.72 2.42
N GLN A 219 -15.58 -17.47 3.49
CA GLN A 219 -14.32 -17.43 4.24
C GLN A 219 -13.66 -18.79 4.16
N MET A 220 -12.43 -18.85 3.60
CA MET A 220 -11.75 -20.09 3.28
C MET A 220 -10.25 -20.03 3.60
N GLY A 221 -9.79 -20.95 4.46
CA GLY A 221 -8.38 -21.17 4.71
C GLY A 221 -7.74 -22.13 3.69
N TYR A 222 -6.43 -22.30 3.77
CA TYR A 222 -5.66 -23.23 2.93
C TYR A 222 -6.10 -24.70 3.09
N ASP A 223 -6.61 -25.07 4.25
CA ASP A 223 -7.14 -26.39 4.59
C ASP A 223 -8.37 -26.80 3.77
N SER A 224 -9.03 -25.82 3.16
CA SER A 224 -10.17 -26.04 2.24
C SER A 224 -9.75 -26.28 0.79
N ILE A 225 -8.47 -26.11 0.47
CA ILE A 225 -7.94 -26.35 -0.88
C ILE A 225 -7.70 -27.87 -1.05
N PRO A 226 -8.19 -28.50 -2.12
CA PRO A 226 -7.85 -29.89 -2.43
C PRO A 226 -6.33 -30.10 -2.48
N LYS A 227 -5.84 -31.20 -1.93
CA LYS A 227 -4.40 -31.50 -1.81
C LYS A 227 -3.64 -31.53 -3.14
N ASP A 228 -4.32 -31.87 -4.21
CA ASP A 228 -3.78 -31.84 -5.57
C ASP A 228 -3.69 -30.46 -6.20
N MET A 229 -4.22 -29.43 -5.53
CA MET A 229 -4.22 -28.03 -5.99
C MET A 229 -3.33 -27.10 -5.14
N ILE A 230 -2.66 -27.64 -4.10
CA ILE A 230 -1.80 -26.85 -3.20
C ILE A 230 -0.43 -27.51 -3.08
N ASP A 231 0.60 -26.69 -2.95
CA ASP A 231 1.93 -27.16 -2.58
C ASP A 231 2.03 -27.25 -1.05
N GLU A 232 1.87 -28.48 -0.51
CA GLU A 232 1.92 -28.74 0.92
C GLU A 232 3.28 -28.34 1.53
N THR A 233 4.38 -28.43 0.77
CA THR A 233 5.73 -28.08 1.24
C THR A 233 5.82 -26.59 1.60
N ILE A 234 5.18 -25.73 0.81
CA ILE A 234 5.14 -24.29 1.10
C ILE A 234 4.32 -23.99 2.35
N ILE A 235 3.23 -24.72 2.57
CA ILE A 235 2.41 -24.56 3.77
C ILE A 235 3.16 -25.05 5.01
N GLU A 236 3.82 -26.21 4.92
CA GLU A 236 4.63 -26.76 6.02
C GLU A 236 5.77 -25.79 6.39
N GLU A 237 6.46 -25.20 5.41
CA GLU A 237 7.49 -24.19 5.66
C GLU A 237 6.91 -22.94 6.32
N ALA A 238 5.73 -22.48 5.89
CA ALA A 238 5.03 -21.36 6.51
C ALA A 238 4.59 -21.67 7.95
N GLN A 239 4.19 -22.93 8.23
CA GLN A 239 3.82 -23.40 9.57
C GLN A 239 5.04 -23.58 10.48
N ALA A 240 6.19 -23.99 9.94
CA ALA A 240 7.40 -24.19 10.72
C ALA A 240 7.89 -22.90 11.42
N GLY A 241 7.52 -21.73 10.88
CA GLY A 241 7.76 -20.44 11.52
C GLY A 241 6.79 -20.07 12.65
N GLY A 242 5.80 -20.89 12.91
CA GLY A 242 4.78 -20.71 13.95
C GLY A 242 3.36 -20.74 13.38
N ALA A 243 2.70 -21.91 13.45
CA ALA A 243 1.31 -22.07 13.00
C ALA A 243 0.31 -21.15 13.74
N SER A 244 0.65 -20.73 14.96
CA SER A 244 -0.12 -19.79 15.77
C SER A 244 0.21 -18.31 15.48
N SER A 245 1.18 -18.02 14.59
CA SER A 245 1.52 -16.63 14.30
C SER A 245 0.32 -15.90 13.69
N SER A 246 0.08 -14.69 14.14
CA SER A 246 -0.99 -13.81 13.65
C SER A 246 -0.93 -13.64 12.12
N SER A 247 0.28 -13.65 11.55
CA SER A 247 0.47 -13.56 10.09
C SER A 247 0.00 -14.81 9.37
N PHE A 248 0.36 -16.03 9.87
CA PHE A 248 -0.09 -17.29 9.27
C PHE A 248 -1.60 -17.42 9.34
N GLN A 249 -2.19 -17.08 10.49
CA GLN A 249 -3.64 -17.11 10.69
C GLN A 249 -4.38 -16.22 9.68
N ARG A 250 -3.89 -15.00 9.41
CA ARG A 250 -4.53 -14.12 8.43
C ARG A 250 -4.29 -14.53 6.98
N GLU A 251 -3.03 -14.81 6.64
CA GLU A 251 -2.64 -14.98 5.22
C GLU A 251 -3.00 -16.37 4.68
N TYR A 252 -2.98 -17.41 5.52
CA TYR A 252 -3.26 -18.79 5.09
C TYR A 252 -4.56 -19.35 5.65
N CYS A 253 -4.86 -19.12 6.93
CA CYS A 253 -6.08 -19.65 7.55
C CYS A 253 -7.30 -18.75 7.35
N ALA A 254 -7.15 -17.58 6.74
CA ALA A 254 -8.22 -16.59 6.54
C ALA A 254 -8.93 -16.16 7.84
N GLN A 255 -8.19 -16.13 8.96
CA GLN A 255 -8.72 -15.77 10.27
C GLN A 255 -8.36 -14.34 10.63
N PHE A 256 -9.33 -13.59 11.14
CA PHE A 256 -9.09 -12.26 11.68
C PHE A 256 -8.36 -12.35 13.02
N THR A 257 -7.35 -11.49 13.23
CA THR A 257 -6.52 -11.48 14.45
C THR A 257 -6.49 -10.08 15.08
N ASP A 258 -6.15 -10.00 16.35
CA ASP A 258 -6.05 -8.71 17.08
C ASP A 258 -4.66 -8.07 17.00
N GLY A 259 -3.64 -8.80 16.50
CA GLY A 259 -2.29 -8.27 16.30
C GLY A 259 -1.50 -8.06 17.58
N SER A 260 -1.82 -8.80 18.65
CA SER A 260 -1.19 -8.66 19.97
C SER A 260 0.21 -9.30 20.05
N ASP A 261 0.58 -10.18 19.11
CA ASP A 261 1.78 -11.03 19.20
C ASP A 261 3.06 -10.41 18.63
N SER A 262 2.99 -9.21 18.05
CA SER A 262 4.14 -8.57 17.40
C SER A 262 4.85 -7.59 18.34
N TYR A 263 6.19 -7.45 18.17
CA TYR A 263 6.98 -6.49 18.93
C TYR A 263 6.45 -5.05 18.76
N PHE A 264 6.14 -4.65 17.55
CA PHE A 264 5.42 -3.41 17.27
C PHE A 264 3.93 -3.71 17.15
N SER A 265 3.13 -3.24 18.09
CA SER A 265 1.69 -3.48 18.08
C SER A 265 1.02 -2.92 16.82
N ALA A 266 0.46 -3.81 16.00
CA ALA A 266 -0.26 -3.43 14.79
C ALA A 266 -1.44 -2.50 15.10
N LYS A 267 -2.14 -2.71 16.22
CA LYS A 267 -3.23 -1.86 16.69
C LYS A 267 -2.74 -0.44 16.96
N LYS A 268 -1.63 -0.27 17.70
CA LYS A 268 -1.06 1.05 18.00
C LYS A 268 -0.59 1.77 16.73
N MET A 269 0.04 1.05 15.79
CA MET A 269 0.39 1.63 14.49
C MET A 269 -0.83 2.07 13.68
N TYR A 270 -1.93 1.32 13.74
CA TYR A 270 -3.20 1.75 13.14
C TYR A 270 -3.73 3.02 13.80
N GLU A 271 -3.71 3.11 15.13
CA GLU A 271 -4.09 4.32 15.88
C GLU A 271 -3.18 5.53 15.59
N CYS A 272 -1.93 5.29 15.17
CA CYS A 272 -1.00 6.30 14.68
C CYS A 272 -1.14 6.60 13.18
N THR A 273 -2.13 6.02 12.49
CA THR A 273 -2.39 6.35 11.09
C THR A 273 -3.34 7.53 11.02
N VAL A 274 -2.96 8.56 10.26
CA VAL A 274 -3.83 9.70 9.99
C VAL A 274 -5.06 9.20 9.24
N PRO A 275 -6.29 9.53 9.69
CA PRO A 275 -7.51 9.10 9.04
C PRO A 275 -7.54 9.47 7.55
N ASP A 276 -8.13 8.60 6.72
CA ASP A 276 -8.29 8.90 5.30
C ASP A 276 -9.07 10.20 5.13
N GLY A 277 -8.52 11.09 4.33
CA GLY A 277 -9.10 12.41 4.11
C GLY A 277 -8.54 13.53 5.00
N GLU A 278 -7.74 13.21 6.02
CA GLU A 278 -7.09 14.18 6.90
C GLU A 278 -5.60 14.36 6.53
N SER A 279 -5.06 15.53 6.84
CA SER A 279 -3.65 15.87 6.60
C SER A 279 -2.78 15.48 7.82
N PRO A 280 -1.51 15.05 7.60
CA PRO A 280 -0.82 14.97 6.32
C PRO A 280 -1.15 13.71 5.53
N HIS A 281 -1.24 13.86 4.21
CA HIS A 281 -1.37 12.74 3.26
C HIS A 281 0.00 12.22 2.85
N SER A 282 0.04 11.03 2.21
CA SER A 282 1.21 10.60 1.46
C SER A 282 1.59 11.70 0.44
N ARG A 283 2.90 11.96 0.30
CA ARG A 283 3.37 13.08 -0.49
C ARG A 283 4.28 12.62 -1.62
N ILE A 284 4.09 13.20 -2.80
CA ILE A 284 5.04 13.12 -3.91
C ILE A 284 5.98 14.33 -3.95
N ALA A 285 5.63 15.41 -3.28
CA ALA A 285 6.45 16.58 -3.07
C ALA A 285 6.14 17.20 -1.70
N GLY A 286 7.15 17.75 -1.05
CA GLY A 286 7.03 18.38 0.26
C GLY A 286 6.29 19.71 0.21
N SER A 287 5.76 20.16 1.35
CA SER A 287 5.28 21.52 1.56
C SER A 287 6.47 22.48 1.82
N PRO A 288 6.47 23.68 1.25
CA PRO A 288 7.58 24.64 1.43
C PRO A 288 7.81 25.09 2.88
N ASP A 289 6.76 25.06 3.69
CA ASP A 289 6.73 25.45 5.10
C ASP A 289 7.09 24.33 6.07
N LYS A 290 7.30 23.11 5.57
CA LYS A 290 7.65 21.93 6.38
C LYS A 290 9.11 21.52 6.20
N GLU A 291 9.63 20.88 7.23
CA GLU A 291 10.98 20.28 7.25
C GLU A 291 10.88 18.76 7.18
N TYR A 292 11.86 18.13 6.54
CA TYR A 292 11.85 16.68 6.28
C TYR A 292 13.17 16.03 6.66
N ILE A 293 13.06 14.80 7.16
CA ILE A 293 14.20 13.90 7.40
C ILE A 293 14.13 12.76 6.39
N LEU A 294 15.25 12.45 5.76
CA LEU A 294 15.38 11.35 4.80
C LEU A 294 16.24 10.22 5.40
N ALA A 295 15.69 9.02 5.44
CA ALA A 295 16.42 7.81 5.79
C ALA A 295 16.61 6.92 4.56
N ILE A 296 17.78 6.29 4.45
CA ILE A 296 18.17 5.47 3.30
C ILE A 296 18.76 4.14 3.79
N ASP A 297 18.22 3.03 3.29
CA ASP A 297 18.76 1.68 3.44
C ASP A 297 19.18 1.17 2.04
N PRO A 298 20.49 1.21 1.73
CA PRO A 298 20.97 0.93 0.39
C PRO A 298 21.11 -0.57 0.12
N SER A 299 20.65 -1.01 -1.03
CA SER A 299 20.92 -2.32 -1.61
C SER A 299 21.43 -2.15 -3.03
N PHE A 300 22.59 -2.75 -3.33
CA PHE A 300 23.25 -2.58 -4.62
C PHE A 300 23.14 -3.80 -5.53
N SER A 301 22.31 -4.77 -5.17
CA SER A 301 22.09 -5.96 -5.98
C SER A 301 21.13 -5.68 -7.14
N ASN A 302 21.52 -6.10 -8.34
CA ASN A 302 20.67 -5.99 -9.54
C ASN A 302 19.60 -7.11 -9.63
N SER A 303 19.54 -8.03 -8.66
CA SER A 303 18.59 -9.14 -8.66
C SER A 303 17.20 -8.69 -8.18
N PRO A 304 16.12 -9.03 -8.90
CA PRO A 304 14.76 -8.80 -8.41
C PRO A 304 14.41 -9.53 -7.10
N SER A 305 15.19 -10.54 -6.74
CA SER A 305 15.04 -11.30 -5.49
C SER A 305 15.88 -10.74 -4.33
N SER A 306 16.66 -9.69 -4.54
CA SER A 306 17.47 -9.03 -3.50
C SER A 306 16.62 -8.22 -2.52
N ASP A 307 17.26 -7.71 -1.48
CA ASP A 307 16.69 -6.68 -0.60
C ASP A 307 16.40 -5.41 -1.40
N TYR A 308 15.44 -4.61 -0.95
CA TYR A 308 15.12 -3.35 -1.59
C TYR A 308 16.20 -2.30 -1.32
N PHE A 309 16.48 -1.48 -2.32
CA PHE A 309 16.98 -0.15 -2.04
C PHE A 309 15.79 0.69 -1.53
N ALA A 310 15.84 1.13 -0.28
CA ALA A 310 14.71 1.78 0.35
C ALA A 310 15.05 3.20 0.84
N MET A 311 14.05 4.10 0.76
CA MET A 311 14.10 5.43 1.34
C MET A 311 12.78 5.73 2.04
N SER A 312 12.85 6.45 3.17
CA SER A 312 11.68 6.97 3.89
C SER A 312 11.85 8.44 4.21
N ILE A 313 10.78 9.23 4.03
CA ILE A 313 10.77 10.66 4.34
C ILE A 313 9.76 10.92 5.46
N LEU A 314 10.25 11.52 6.54
CA LEU A 314 9.45 11.94 7.68
C LEU A 314 9.25 13.45 7.63
N GLU A 315 7.99 13.89 7.63
CA GLU A 315 7.59 15.30 7.76
C GLU A 315 7.60 15.66 9.23
N LEU A 316 8.32 16.72 9.59
CA LEU A 316 8.42 17.20 10.97
C LEU A 316 7.28 18.16 11.29
N ASP A 317 6.71 18.00 12.47
CA ASP A 317 5.81 18.95 13.10
C ASP A 317 6.38 19.41 14.46
N GLU A 318 5.69 20.26 15.22
CA GLU A 318 6.20 20.80 16.48
C GLU A 318 6.50 19.71 17.52
N THR A 319 5.62 18.73 17.68
CA THR A 319 5.72 17.69 18.72
C THR A 319 5.72 16.25 18.17
N SER A 320 5.45 16.11 16.90
CA SER A 320 5.28 14.82 16.22
C SER A 320 5.91 14.85 14.84
N TYR A 321 5.90 13.73 14.16
CA TYR A 321 6.37 13.60 12.77
C TYR A 321 5.63 12.48 12.07
N THR A 322 5.53 12.57 10.75
CA THR A 322 4.73 11.66 9.95
C THR A 322 5.53 11.06 8.81
N LEU A 323 5.48 9.74 8.64
CA LEU A 323 5.97 9.09 7.43
C LEU A 323 5.05 9.46 6.26
N VAL A 324 5.54 10.31 5.34
CA VAL A 324 4.74 10.86 4.24
C VAL A 324 5.18 10.36 2.86
N HIS A 325 6.38 9.78 2.75
CA HIS A 325 6.91 9.30 1.49
C HIS A 325 7.80 8.08 1.70
N SER A 326 7.71 7.11 0.81
CA SER A 326 8.53 5.90 0.84
C SER A 326 8.93 5.49 -0.58
N TYR A 327 10.12 4.91 -0.72
CA TYR A 327 10.64 4.36 -1.96
C TYR A 327 11.24 2.99 -1.66
N ALA A 328 10.91 2.00 -2.46
CA ALA A 328 11.46 0.65 -2.30
C ALA A 328 11.50 -0.06 -3.65
N VAL A 329 12.70 -0.38 -4.12
CA VAL A 329 12.91 -1.04 -5.42
C VAL A 329 13.95 -2.15 -5.27
N ALA A 330 13.61 -3.36 -5.73
CA ALA A 330 14.54 -4.48 -5.82
C ALA A 330 15.19 -4.52 -7.21
N GLY A 331 16.49 -4.73 -7.26
CA GLY A 331 17.21 -4.94 -8.52
C GLY A 331 17.35 -3.70 -9.40
N GLY A 332 17.30 -2.51 -8.84
CA GLY A 332 17.56 -1.25 -9.55
C GLY A 332 19.05 -0.98 -9.76
N ASN A 333 19.37 -0.16 -10.75
CA ASN A 333 20.75 0.29 -10.93
C ASN A 333 21.04 1.56 -10.10
N LEU A 334 22.31 1.76 -9.75
CA LEU A 334 22.75 2.89 -8.93
C LEU A 334 22.33 4.25 -9.50
N LYS A 335 22.37 4.39 -10.84
CA LYS A 335 22.00 5.65 -11.51
C LYS A 335 20.54 6.01 -11.30
N ASP A 336 19.63 5.05 -11.31
CA ASP A 336 18.20 5.30 -11.11
C ASP A 336 17.92 5.68 -9.66
N HIS A 337 18.60 5.06 -8.69
CA HIS A 337 18.49 5.48 -7.29
C HIS A 337 19.07 6.89 -7.05
N ILE A 338 20.15 7.28 -7.74
CA ILE A 338 20.70 8.65 -7.69
C ILE A 338 19.71 9.65 -8.31
N LYS A 339 19.07 9.34 -9.44
CA LYS A 339 18.02 10.17 -10.02
C LYS A 339 16.87 10.37 -9.04
N TYR A 340 16.45 9.29 -8.36
CA TYR A 340 15.39 9.38 -7.38
C TYR A 340 15.78 10.22 -6.15
N LEU A 341 17.01 10.06 -5.64
CA LEU A 341 17.55 10.93 -4.59
C LEU A 341 17.55 12.40 -5.01
N PHE A 342 17.94 12.68 -6.25
CA PHE A 342 17.91 14.04 -6.81
C PHE A 342 16.48 14.59 -6.87
N TYR A 343 15.49 13.77 -7.31
CA TYR A 343 14.08 14.12 -7.28
C TYR A 343 13.62 14.47 -5.86
N VAL A 344 13.91 13.63 -4.87
CA VAL A 344 13.56 13.86 -3.47
C VAL A 344 14.18 15.15 -2.96
N TYR A 345 15.47 15.34 -3.21
CA TYR A 345 16.21 16.52 -2.76
C TYR A 345 15.65 17.84 -3.34
N LYS A 346 15.15 17.81 -4.56
CA LYS A 346 14.56 18.98 -5.24
C LYS A 346 13.16 19.31 -4.79
N ASN A 347 12.40 18.29 -4.37
CA ASN A 347 10.97 18.44 -4.10
C ASN A 347 10.63 18.45 -2.59
N PHE A 348 11.59 18.13 -1.72
CA PHE A 348 11.40 18.14 -0.27
C PHE A 348 12.48 19.03 0.39
N ASN A 349 12.08 19.82 1.39
CA ASN A 349 12.99 20.61 2.21
C ASN A 349 13.74 19.71 3.21
N ILE A 350 14.63 18.84 2.69
CA ILE A 350 15.39 17.88 3.49
C ILE A 350 16.39 18.62 4.39
N LYS A 351 16.34 18.36 5.70
CA LYS A 351 17.24 18.96 6.71
C LYS A 351 18.37 18.02 7.12
N LEU A 352 18.09 16.73 7.17
CA LEU A 352 19.05 15.71 7.55
C LEU A 352 18.80 14.43 6.73
N ILE A 353 19.87 13.79 6.31
CA ILE A 353 19.87 12.45 5.75
C ILE A 353 20.53 11.52 6.76
N ILE A 354 19.99 10.32 6.94
CA ILE A 354 20.66 9.22 7.63
C ILE A 354 20.75 8.03 6.70
N ILE A 355 21.88 7.37 6.68
CA ILE A 355 22.14 6.22 5.83
C ILE A 355 22.91 5.13 6.58
N ASP A 356 22.66 3.86 6.27
CA ASP A 356 23.49 2.76 6.74
C ASP A 356 24.94 2.92 6.25
N ASN A 357 25.88 2.49 7.06
CA ASN A 357 27.32 2.56 6.79
C ASN A 357 27.72 2.00 5.41
N ALA A 358 27.04 0.98 4.91
CA ALA A 358 27.26 0.44 3.57
C ALA A 358 26.93 1.43 2.44
N GLY A 359 26.15 2.48 2.73
CA GLY A 359 25.69 3.46 1.75
C GLY A 359 26.67 4.57 1.36
N TYR A 360 27.91 4.54 1.87
CA TYR A 360 28.91 5.58 1.58
C TYR A 360 29.09 5.82 0.07
N GLN A 361 29.28 4.75 -0.70
CA GLN A 361 29.49 4.83 -2.15
C GLN A 361 28.29 5.43 -2.91
N PHE A 362 27.08 5.28 -2.40
CA PHE A 362 25.89 5.84 -3.01
C PHE A 362 25.88 7.38 -2.95
N ILE A 363 26.19 7.93 -1.77
CA ILE A 363 26.21 9.40 -1.59
C ILE A 363 27.39 10.03 -2.33
N ASP A 364 28.56 9.38 -2.34
CA ASP A 364 29.69 9.85 -3.15
C ASP A 364 29.34 9.83 -4.64
N GLY A 365 28.74 8.75 -5.14
CA GLY A 365 28.25 8.66 -6.51
C GLY A 365 27.20 9.72 -6.84
N ALA A 366 26.32 10.06 -5.88
CA ALA A 366 25.35 11.13 -6.04
C ALA A 366 26.06 12.50 -6.17
N ASN A 367 27.01 12.80 -5.27
CA ASN A 367 27.79 14.05 -5.31
C ASN A 367 28.63 14.19 -6.60
N GLU A 368 29.10 13.08 -7.18
CA GLU A 368 29.84 13.04 -8.43
C GLU A 368 28.96 13.04 -9.68
N SER A 369 27.67 12.79 -9.55
CA SER A 369 26.74 12.76 -10.68
C SER A 369 26.60 14.12 -11.35
N GLU A 370 26.36 14.12 -12.64
CA GLU A 370 26.12 15.34 -13.42
C GLU A 370 24.93 16.12 -12.87
N LEU A 371 23.85 15.43 -12.46
CA LEU A 371 22.65 16.03 -11.89
C LEU A 371 22.94 16.90 -10.65
N PHE A 372 23.74 16.40 -9.72
CA PHE A 372 24.09 17.13 -8.50
C PHE A 372 25.09 18.25 -8.78
N ARG A 373 26.07 18.01 -9.66
CA ARG A 373 27.07 19.03 -10.05
C ARG A 373 26.44 20.23 -10.76
N GLU A 374 25.59 19.99 -11.76
CA GLU A 374 24.90 21.06 -12.49
C GLU A 374 23.96 21.86 -11.58
N ALA A 375 23.30 21.18 -10.65
CA ALA A 375 22.44 21.83 -9.66
C ALA A 375 23.21 22.49 -8.51
N LYS A 376 24.56 22.38 -8.47
CA LYS A 376 25.43 22.86 -7.40
C LYS A 376 25.02 22.33 -6.02
N LEU A 377 24.54 21.09 -5.97
CA LEU A 377 24.14 20.41 -4.74
C LEU A 377 25.26 19.56 -4.22
N LYS A 378 25.42 19.51 -2.90
CA LYS A 378 26.39 18.64 -2.25
C LYS A 378 25.82 18.11 -0.94
N ILE A 379 25.92 16.81 -0.74
CA ILE A 379 25.60 16.14 0.52
C ILE A 379 26.91 15.96 1.28
N LYS A 380 26.97 16.47 2.51
CA LYS A 380 28.17 16.39 3.36
C LYS A 380 28.00 15.29 4.40
N PHE A 381 28.94 14.35 4.42
CA PHE A 381 28.98 13.29 5.41
C PHE A 381 29.50 13.76 6.76
N PHE A 382 28.91 13.16 7.80
CA PHE A 382 29.43 13.17 9.15
C PHE A 382 29.38 11.76 9.70
N ASP A 383 30.50 11.30 10.22
CA ASP A 383 30.56 10.12 11.07
C ASP A 383 30.04 10.51 12.44
N PHE A 384 28.77 10.29 12.66
CA PHE A 384 28.11 10.63 13.90
C PHE A 384 27.82 9.35 14.69
N ASN A 385 28.51 9.19 15.82
CA ASN A 385 28.29 8.03 16.67
C ASN A 385 27.16 8.33 17.67
N THR A 386 25.95 7.97 17.26
CA THR A 386 24.73 8.15 18.06
C THR A 386 24.65 7.22 19.28
N GLU A 387 25.60 6.28 19.43
CA GLU A 387 25.68 5.37 20.59
C GLU A 387 26.36 6.02 21.81
N LYS A 388 27.10 7.10 21.59
CA LYS A 388 27.66 7.86 22.70
C LYS A 388 26.55 8.50 23.53
N GLU A 389 26.77 8.56 24.83
CA GLU A 389 25.83 9.14 25.78
C GLU A 389 26.47 10.31 26.55
N GLY A 390 25.66 11.15 27.17
CA GLY A 390 26.06 12.22 28.05
C GLY A 390 26.99 13.25 27.40
N VAL A 391 28.08 13.59 28.09
CA VAL A 391 29.01 14.67 27.69
C VAL A 391 29.70 14.41 26.34
N GLU A 392 29.99 13.17 26.01
CA GLU A 392 30.62 12.84 24.72
C GLU A 392 29.67 13.02 23.55
N TYR A 393 28.43 12.64 23.71
CA TYR A 393 27.38 12.88 22.72
C TYR A 393 27.17 14.37 22.47
N GLU A 394 27.05 15.17 23.55
CA GLU A 394 26.95 16.62 23.42
C GLU A 394 28.16 17.28 22.72
N LYS A 395 29.38 16.84 23.02
CA LYS A 395 30.58 17.33 22.32
C LYS A 395 30.52 17.06 20.82
N GLU A 396 30.05 15.88 20.44
CA GLU A 396 29.91 15.50 19.05
C GLU A 396 28.83 16.32 18.34
N LEU A 397 27.68 16.52 18.97
CA LEU A 397 26.61 17.41 18.48
C LEU A 397 27.11 18.86 18.29
N ARG A 398 27.86 19.40 19.25
CA ARG A 398 28.47 20.73 19.15
C ARG A 398 29.46 20.81 18.00
N SER A 399 30.26 19.75 17.78
CA SER A 399 31.20 19.66 16.66
C SER A 399 30.48 19.68 15.30
N VAL A 400 29.43 18.87 15.16
CA VAL A 400 28.59 18.84 13.95
C VAL A 400 27.94 20.20 13.73
N LYS A 401 27.35 20.81 14.76
CA LYS A 401 26.69 22.12 14.67
C LYS A 401 27.62 23.25 14.26
N ARG A 402 28.89 23.24 14.71
CA ARG A 402 29.92 24.20 14.28
C ARG A 402 30.31 24.05 12.81
N GLN A 403 30.30 22.82 12.30
CA GLN A 403 30.69 22.51 10.92
C GLN A 403 29.50 22.59 9.96
N TYR A 404 28.29 22.65 10.49
CA TYR A 404 27.05 22.65 9.75
C TYR A 404 26.54 24.07 9.52
N SER A 405 26.52 24.50 8.27
CA SER A 405 25.80 25.69 7.86
C SER A 405 24.50 25.26 7.15
N PRO A 406 23.31 25.56 7.74
CA PRO A 406 22.04 25.14 7.13
C PRO A 406 21.77 25.79 5.77
N LYS A 407 22.57 26.75 5.34
CA LYS A 407 22.35 27.53 4.10
C LYS A 407 22.90 26.82 2.86
N ASP A 408 23.91 25.97 2.99
CA ASP A 408 24.69 25.55 1.82
C ASP A 408 24.69 24.04 1.51
N ASN A 409 24.41 23.16 2.48
CA ASN A 409 24.51 21.71 2.27
C ASN A 409 23.60 20.92 3.20
N VAL A 410 23.03 19.81 2.71
CA VAL A 410 22.37 18.82 3.57
C VAL A 410 23.41 17.92 4.21
N VAL A 411 23.22 17.66 5.50
CA VAL A 411 24.06 16.77 6.30
C VAL A 411 23.57 15.33 6.17
N CYS A 412 24.49 14.40 5.96
CA CYS A 412 24.23 12.98 5.98
C CYS A 412 24.97 12.30 7.14
N PHE A 413 24.23 11.68 8.04
CA PHE A 413 24.78 10.85 9.11
C PHE A 413 24.94 9.43 8.62
N ARG A 414 26.14 8.87 8.83
CA ARG A 414 26.45 7.48 8.56
C ARG A 414 26.29 6.67 9.84
N GLN A 415 25.35 5.74 9.85
CA GLN A 415 25.01 4.93 11.01
C GLN A 415 25.54 3.50 10.87
N ILE A 416 26.30 3.04 11.85
CA ILE A 416 26.72 1.65 11.98
C ILE A 416 25.63 0.88 12.72
N PHE A 417 25.27 -0.30 12.21
CA PHE A 417 24.30 -1.18 12.85
C PHE A 417 24.96 -2.12 13.84
N SER A 418 25.34 -1.57 15.01
CA SER A 418 25.74 -2.39 16.15
C SER A 418 24.52 -3.02 16.85
N SER A 419 24.74 -4.04 17.66
CA SER A 419 23.65 -4.65 18.47
C SER A 419 23.01 -3.66 19.42
N ASP A 420 23.80 -2.77 20.02
CA ASP A 420 23.31 -1.76 20.96
C ASP A 420 22.52 -0.69 20.24
N PHE A 421 22.99 -0.22 19.09
CA PHE A 421 22.23 0.69 18.24
C PHE A 421 20.87 0.09 17.85
N LEU A 422 20.86 -1.14 17.33
CA LEU A 422 19.61 -1.79 16.92
C LEU A 422 18.62 -1.91 18.07
N ARG A 423 19.10 -2.31 19.27
CA ARG A 423 18.25 -2.35 20.45
C ARG A 423 17.67 -0.97 20.78
N ASN A 424 18.52 0.03 20.95
CA ASN A 424 18.12 1.38 21.36
C ASN A 424 17.19 2.04 20.32
N ALA A 425 17.48 1.87 19.01
CA ALA A 425 16.66 2.43 17.94
C ALA A 425 15.28 1.78 17.86
N ASN A 426 15.18 0.47 18.10
CA ASN A 426 13.91 -0.26 18.12
C ASN A 426 13.07 0.07 19.36
N GLU A 427 13.69 0.11 20.53
CA GLU A 427 13.02 0.54 21.78
C GLU A 427 12.49 1.98 21.65
N TYR A 428 13.29 2.86 21.05
CA TYR A 428 12.87 4.24 20.80
C TYR A 428 11.73 4.32 19.79
N LEU A 429 11.76 3.55 18.70
CA LEU A 429 10.66 3.49 17.73
C LEU A 429 9.37 2.97 18.38
N GLN A 430 9.46 1.91 19.19
CA GLN A 430 8.34 1.38 19.94
C GLN A 430 7.75 2.44 20.87
N SER A 431 8.60 3.14 21.63
CA SER A 431 8.18 4.24 22.50
C SER A 431 7.49 5.38 21.73
N CYS A 432 8.00 5.74 20.54
CA CYS A 432 7.38 6.78 19.71
C CYS A 432 6.01 6.39 19.17
N ILE A 433 5.81 5.12 18.83
CA ILE A 433 4.50 4.58 18.44
C ILE A 433 3.56 4.59 19.65
N ASP A 434 4.03 4.11 20.80
CA ASP A 434 3.24 4.00 22.03
C ASP A 434 2.74 5.36 22.54
N HIS A 435 3.55 6.40 22.39
CA HIS A 435 3.24 7.76 22.83
C HIS A 435 2.71 8.67 21.69
N LYS A 436 2.36 8.10 20.54
CA LYS A 436 1.83 8.84 19.39
C LYS A 436 2.70 10.03 18.95
N LYS A 437 4.02 9.83 18.94
CA LYS A 437 4.99 10.81 18.42
C LYS A 437 5.24 10.63 16.92
N ILE A 438 5.12 9.41 16.41
CA ILE A 438 5.23 9.09 15.01
C ILE A 438 3.87 8.74 14.44
N PHE A 439 3.59 9.25 13.24
CA PHE A 439 2.37 8.98 12.51
C PHE A 439 2.68 8.40 11.12
N PHE A 440 1.68 7.75 10.54
CA PHE A 440 1.68 7.28 9.15
C PHE A 440 0.65 8.10 8.38
N ALA A 441 1.07 8.67 7.26
CA ALA A 441 0.21 9.54 6.45
C ALA A 441 -1.09 8.86 6.01
N SER A 442 -2.13 9.66 5.86
CA SER A 442 -3.37 9.23 5.20
C SER A 442 -3.13 8.99 3.71
N ARG A 443 -4.04 8.27 3.06
CA ARG A 443 -3.92 7.96 1.63
C ARG A 443 -4.28 9.16 0.77
N THR A 444 -3.40 9.52 -0.16
CA THR A 444 -3.66 10.59 -1.14
C THR A 444 -4.70 10.16 -2.17
N SER A 445 -4.77 8.86 -2.50
CA SER A 445 -5.77 8.30 -3.41
C SER A 445 -7.22 8.56 -2.96
N ALA A 446 -7.45 8.78 -1.66
CA ALA A 446 -8.74 9.21 -1.13
C ALA A 446 -9.13 10.65 -1.52
N TYR A 447 -8.19 11.44 -2.05
CA TYR A 447 -8.34 12.87 -2.33
C TYR A 447 -8.38 13.17 -3.83
N GLY A 448 -9.54 13.06 -4.46
CA GLY A 448 -9.72 13.37 -5.89
C GLY A 448 -9.36 14.81 -6.29
N SER A 449 -9.32 15.76 -5.34
CA SER A 449 -8.96 17.16 -5.61
C SER A 449 -7.44 17.43 -5.62
N PHE A 450 -6.63 16.51 -5.11
CA PHE A 450 -5.18 16.69 -5.08
C PHE A 450 -4.52 16.45 -6.45
N PHE A 451 -5.17 15.68 -7.33
CA PHE A 451 -4.66 15.42 -8.68
C PHE A 451 -4.54 16.67 -9.55
N SER A 452 -5.45 17.63 -9.42
CA SER A 452 -5.36 18.88 -10.15
C SER A 452 -4.18 19.75 -9.69
N ARG A 453 -3.76 19.63 -8.43
CA ARG A 453 -2.54 20.27 -7.92
C ARG A 453 -1.27 19.51 -8.29
N ALA A 454 -1.28 18.17 -8.21
CA ALA A 454 -0.11 17.36 -8.56
C ALA A 454 0.25 17.44 -10.05
N THR A 455 -0.74 17.56 -10.94
CA THR A 455 -0.50 17.80 -12.38
C THR A 455 0.04 19.20 -12.67
N SER A 456 -0.17 20.18 -11.79
CA SER A 456 0.46 21.50 -11.87
C SER A 456 1.90 21.52 -11.33
N LEU A 457 2.28 20.56 -10.49
CA LEU A 457 3.66 20.34 -10.11
C LEU A 457 4.38 19.74 -11.33
N LYS A 458 5.27 20.50 -11.95
CA LYS A 458 6.17 20.03 -13.02
C LYS A 458 7.17 19.03 -12.42
N ILE A 459 6.69 17.85 -12.01
CA ILE A 459 7.56 16.78 -11.55
C ILE A 459 8.19 16.17 -12.80
N PRO A 460 9.52 16.19 -12.93
CA PRO A 460 10.18 15.55 -14.06
C PRO A 460 9.98 14.03 -13.94
N VAL A 461 9.02 13.48 -14.66
CA VAL A 461 8.71 12.03 -14.69
C VAL A 461 9.94 11.22 -15.10
N ASN A 462 10.88 11.84 -15.87
CA ASN A 462 12.14 11.23 -16.25
C ASN A 462 13.14 11.00 -15.08
N LEU A 463 12.87 11.55 -13.90
CA LEU A 463 13.68 11.34 -12.69
C LEU A 463 13.13 10.25 -11.77
N THR A 464 12.00 9.65 -12.09
CA THR A 464 11.38 8.58 -11.31
C THR A 464 11.27 7.30 -12.13
N PRO A 465 11.26 6.10 -11.51
CA PRO A 465 11.02 4.84 -12.20
C PRO A 465 9.53 4.64 -12.55
N PHE A 466 8.67 5.63 -12.31
CA PHE A 466 7.22 5.57 -12.51
C PHE A 466 6.83 6.21 -13.83
N ASN A 467 5.82 5.64 -14.49
CA ASN A 467 5.38 6.10 -15.81
C ASN A 467 4.51 7.36 -15.74
N ASP A 468 3.83 7.58 -14.63
CA ASP A 468 3.00 8.75 -14.39
C ASP A 468 2.89 9.10 -12.89
N ILE A 469 2.30 10.25 -12.59
CA ILE A 469 2.11 10.76 -11.23
C ILE A 469 1.10 9.90 -10.46
N GLY A 470 0.10 9.33 -11.12
CA GLY A 470 -0.89 8.47 -10.49
C GLY A 470 -0.26 7.19 -9.96
N GLU A 471 0.58 6.55 -10.76
CA GLU A 471 1.34 5.36 -10.35
C GLU A 471 2.27 5.67 -9.16
N LEU A 472 2.90 6.85 -9.16
CA LEU A 472 3.75 7.29 -8.06
C LEU A 472 2.95 7.46 -6.76
N ILE A 473 1.75 8.07 -6.80
CA ILE A 473 0.88 8.27 -5.64
C ILE A 473 0.38 6.93 -5.09
N GLU A 474 -0.17 6.08 -5.94
CA GLU A 474 -0.64 4.75 -5.54
C GLU A 474 0.48 3.94 -4.88
N THR A 475 1.70 4.04 -5.44
CA THR A 475 2.88 3.39 -4.88
C THR A 475 3.23 3.94 -3.50
N GLN A 476 3.09 5.26 -3.26
CA GLN A 476 3.34 5.84 -1.94
C GLN A 476 2.35 5.29 -0.90
N ASP A 477 1.06 5.27 -1.22
CA ASP A 477 0.03 4.74 -0.33
C ASP A 477 0.30 3.26 0.03
N ASP A 478 0.67 2.44 -0.97
CA ASP A 478 1.01 1.03 -0.76
C ASP A 478 2.28 0.86 0.07
N LEU A 479 3.36 1.59 -0.22
CA LEU A 479 4.64 1.46 0.51
C LEU A 479 4.52 1.89 1.97
N ILE A 480 3.74 2.93 2.29
CA ILE A 480 3.47 3.34 3.67
C ILE A 480 2.70 2.22 4.41
N TYR A 481 1.71 1.61 3.76
CA TYR A 481 1.02 0.45 4.32
C TYR A 481 1.97 -0.75 4.51
N GLN A 482 2.82 -1.06 3.52
CA GLN A 482 3.83 -2.12 3.62
C GLN A 482 4.83 -1.87 4.74
N THR A 483 5.19 -0.62 5.01
CA THR A 483 6.06 -0.25 6.15
C THR A 483 5.42 -0.68 7.47
N LYS A 484 4.13 -0.38 7.69
CA LYS A 484 3.40 -0.83 8.88
C LYS A 484 3.34 -2.36 8.98
N LYS A 485 3.09 -3.03 7.86
CA LYS A 485 3.05 -4.50 7.79
C LYS A 485 4.42 -5.11 8.12
N GLN A 486 5.51 -4.54 7.61
CA GLN A 486 6.86 -5.00 7.92
C GLN A 486 7.18 -4.82 9.42
N CYS A 487 6.85 -3.67 10.01
CA CYS A 487 6.99 -3.46 11.46
C CYS A 487 6.24 -4.52 12.27
N ALA A 488 4.98 -4.81 11.91
CA ALA A 488 4.16 -5.81 12.60
C ALA A 488 4.69 -7.25 12.46
N LEU A 489 5.59 -7.51 11.52
CA LEU A 489 6.24 -8.82 11.32
C LEU A 489 7.55 -8.97 12.07
N ILE A 490 8.08 -7.92 12.70
CA ILE A 490 9.38 -7.98 13.40
C ILE A 490 9.23 -8.79 14.69
N GLU A 491 10.08 -9.80 14.81
CA GLU A 491 10.26 -10.61 16.02
C GLU A 491 11.55 -10.22 16.73
N VAL A 492 11.52 -10.29 18.06
CA VAL A 492 12.72 -10.12 18.90
C VAL A 492 13.18 -11.48 19.37
N LYS A 493 14.43 -11.80 19.08
CA LYS A 493 15.06 -13.03 19.57
C LYS A 493 16.26 -12.67 20.44
N SER A 494 16.28 -13.21 21.65
CA SER A 494 17.43 -13.08 22.53
C SER A 494 18.40 -14.23 22.30
N THR A 495 19.66 -13.91 22.06
CA THR A 495 20.73 -14.92 21.99
C THR A 495 21.10 -15.42 23.39
N ALA A 496 21.78 -16.56 23.48
CA ALA A 496 22.27 -17.10 24.76
C ALA A 496 23.21 -16.11 25.53
N LYS A 497 23.75 -15.11 24.85
CA LYS A 497 24.59 -14.03 25.44
C LYS A 497 23.79 -12.78 25.82
N GLY A 498 22.46 -12.83 25.76
CA GLY A 498 21.58 -11.68 26.09
C GLY A 498 21.47 -10.60 24.99
N THR A 499 22.11 -10.78 23.84
CA THR A 499 21.99 -9.86 22.71
C THR A 499 20.63 -10.04 22.04
N GLN A 500 19.91 -8.96 21.81
CA GLN A 500 18.63 -8.98 21.09
C GLN A 500 18.87 -8.77 19.59
N THR A 501 18.14 -9.53 18.78
CA THR A 501 18.10 -9.37 17.34
C THR A 501 16.66 -9.09 16.91
N PHE A 502 16.48 -8.14 16.01
CA PHE A 502 15.20 -7.68 15.46
C PHE A 502 15.13 -8.10 14.00
N ASP A 503 14.28 -9.06 13.69
CA ASP A 503 14.25 -9.62 12.34
C ASP A 503 12.88 -10.22 11.99
N LEU A 504 12.70 -10.50 10.70
CA LEU A 504 11.54 -11.26 10.24
C LEU A 504 11.58 -12.71 10.73
N PRO A 505 10.43 -13.37 10.91
CA PRO A 505 10.35 -14.81 11.12
C PRO A 505 11.16 -15.60 10.08
N GLN A 506 11.87 -16.66 10.51
CA GLN A 506 12.76 -17.41 9.62
C GLN A 506 12.08 -17.96 8.36
N HIS A 507 10.83 -18.44 8.49
CA HIS A 507 10.06 -18.97 7.37
C HIS A 507 9.76 -17.92 6.29
N LEU A 508 9.64 -16.64 6.66
CA LEU A 508 9.42 -15.55 5.70
C LEU A 508 10.71 -15.11 4.99
N ARG A 509 11.87 -15.41 5.57
CA ARG A 509 13.20 -15.05 5.02
C ARG A 509 13.72 -16.02 3.97
N ARG A 510 13.43 -17.31 4.11
CA ARG A 510 14.05 -18.40 3.32
C ARG A 510 13.49 -18.56 1.92
N SER A 511 12.38 -17.92 1.59
CA SER A 511 11.83 -17.97 0.23
C SER A 511 12.77 -17.30 -0.76
N ASN A 512 13.31 -18.05 -1.73
CA ASN A 512 14.10 -17.54 -2.85
C ASN A 512 13.25 -16.86 -3.93
N SER A 513 11.96 -16.68 -3.70
CA SER A 513 11.05 -16.06 -4.65
C SER A 513 11.08 -14.54 -4.58
N ALA A 514 10.70 -13.87 -5.66
CA ALA A 514 10.51 -12.42 -5.67
C ALA A 514 9.44 -11.95 -4.66
N SER A 515 8.59 -12.87 -4.17
CA SER A 515 7.55 -12.63 -3.17
C SER A 515 8.00 -12.83 -1.71
N ARG A 516 9.30 -13.04 -1.44
CA ARG A 516 9.81 -13.15 -0.07
C ARG A 516 9.46 -11.90 0.74
N ALA A 517 9.20 -12.07 2.03
CA ALA A 517 9.03 -10.94 2.93
C ALA A 517 10.36 -10.16 3.07
N ARG A 518 10.26 -8.85 3.07
CA ARG A 518 11.38 -7.91 3.20
C ARG A 518 11.15 -6.99 4.38
N ARG A 519 12.21 -6.36 4.91
CA ARG A 519 12.14 -5.47 6.06
C ARG A 519 12.74 -4.08 5.80
N ASP A 520 13.10 -3.78 4.57
CA ASP A 520 13.88 -2.60 4.23
C ASP A 520 13.12 -1.29 4.52
N ASN A 521 11.80 -1.27 4.34
CA ASN A 521 10.96 -0.12 4.70
C ASN A 521 10.88 0.07 6.22
N TYR A 522 10.82 -1.02 7.00
CA TYR A 522 10.94 -0.96 8.46
C TYR A 522 12.31 -0.41 8.87
N THR A 523 13.41 -0.89 8.24
CA THR A 523 14.76 -0.41 8.52
C THR A 523 14.87 1.10 8.28
N THR A 524 14.36 1.60 7.16
CA THR A 524 14.36 3.05 6.88
C THR A 524 13.47 3.84 7.84
N LEU A 525 12.34 3.29 8.30
CA LEU A 525 11.51 3.93 9.32
C LEU A 525 12.25 4.02 10.65
N MET A 526 12.90 2.93 11.09
CA MET A 526 13.69 2.89 12.32
C MET A 526 14.85 3.91 12.27
N LEU A 527 15.60 3.93 11.17
CA LEU A 527 16.67 4.92 10.93
C LEU A 527 16.13 6.34 10.95
N GLY A 528 15.04 6.61 10.23
CA GLY A 528 14.41 7.93 10.14
C GLY A 528 13.93 8.41 11.50
N ASN A 529 13.28 7.54 12.27
CA ASN A 529 12.86 7.82 13.63
C ASN A 529 14.04 8.21 14.54
N TRP A 530 15.15 7.49 14.42
CA TRP A 530 16.38 7.82 15.15
C TRP A 530 17.01 9.14 14.70
N ALA A 531 16.98 9.42 13.39
CA ALA A 531 17.47 10.68 12.84
C ALA A 531 16.65 11.89 13.30
N VAL A 532 15.33 11.75 13.48
CA VAL A 532 14.49 12.81 14.06
C VAL A 532 14.95 13.15 15.48
N LYS A 533 15.27 12.13 16.31
CA LYS A 533 15.87 12.36 17.64
C LYS A 533 17.17 13.14 17.53
N ALA A 534 18.11 12.64 16.72
CA ALA A 534 19.42 13.29 16.55
C ALA A 534 19.31 14.72 16.01
N TYR A 535 18.36 14.97 15.09
CA TYR A 535 18.11 16.31 14.56
C TYR A 535 17.56 17.27 15.62
N ASN A 536 16.63 16.83 16.45
CA ASN A 536 16.09 17.61 17.55
C ASN A 536 17.18 17.95 18.58
N ASP A 537 18.02 16.98 18.93
CA ASP A 537 19.16 17.17 19.83
C ASP A 537 20.16 18.17 19.22
N LEU A 538 20.45 18.06 17.91
CA LEU A 538 21.31 19.00 17.20
C LEU A 538 20.75 20.43 17.18
N ARG A 539 19.44 20.59 17.06
CA ARG A 539 18.80 21.92 17.15
C ARG A 539 18.93 22.54 18.53
N ASN A 540 18.75 21.74 19.57
CA ASN A 540 18.70 22.18 20.96
C ASN A 540 20.07 22.40 21.60
N VAL A 541 21.14 21.76 21.09
CA VAL A 541 22.47 21.94 21.67
C VAL A 541 22.95 23.39 21.51
N LYS A 542 23.38 24.01 22.62
CA LYS A 542 23.94 25.36 22.61
C LYS A 542 25.43 25.29 22.20
N VAL A 543 25.80 26.05 21.19
CA VAL A 543 27.22 26.28 20.84
C VAL A 543 27.61 27.59 21.53
N GLU A 544 28.48 27.51 22.55
CA GLU A 544 29.09 28.72 23.09
C GLU A 544 29.93 29.38 22.00
N GLU A 545 29.62 30.61 21.65
CA GLU A 545 30.52 31.43 20.83
C GLU A 545 31.81 31.58 21.61
N ALA A 546 32.93 31.13 21.00
CA ALA A 546 34.25 31.34 21.60
C ALA A 546 34.50 32.86 21.63
N ASN A 547 34.23 33.47 22.77
CA ASN A 547 34.67 34.84 23.05
C ASN A 547 36.19 34.81 23.04
N PHE A 548 36.80 35.05 21.87
CA PHE A 548 38.22 35.37 21.79
C PHE A 548 38.39 36.77 22.42
N THR A 549 38.62 36.80 23.71
CA THR A 549 39.21 37.97 24.36
C THR A 549 40.65 38.04 23.87
N PHE A 550 40.87 38.95 22.95
CA PHE A 550 42.21 39.30 22.50
C PHE A 550 42.89 39.95 23.70
N VAL A 551 43.77 39.24 24.38
CA VAL A 551 44.66 39.81 25.39
C VAL A 551 45.88 40.32 24.60
N PRO A 552 46.07 41.64 24.46
CA PRO A 552 47.26 42.14 23.80
C PRO A 552 48.46 41.82 24.71
N ARG A 553 49.41 41.01 24.19
CA ARG A 553 50.69 40.87 24.82
C ARG A 553 51.41 42.22 24.74
N MET A 554 51.54 42.92 25.87
CA MET A 554 52.52 43.97 25.97
C MET A 554 53.89 43.36 25.86
N ILE A 555 54.63 43.75 24.82
CA ILE A 555 56.05 43.45 24.68
C ILE A 555 56.77 44.53 25.50
N ASN A 556 57.42 44.14 26.59
CA ASN A 556 58.46 44.95 27.28
C ASN A 556 59.79 44.82 26.54
#